data_bef7997a0c0f1203c1c1c614bd8bb38c
#
_entry.id   bef7997a0c0f1203c1c1c614bd8bb38c
#
_cell.length_a   1.000
_cell.length_b   1.000
_cell.length_c   1.000
_cell.angle_alpha   90.00
_cell.angle_beta   90.00
_cell.angle_gamma   90.00
#
_symmetry.space_group_name_H-M   'P 1'
#
loop_
_entity.id
_entity.type
_entity.pdbx_description
1 polymer ?
#
loop_
_entity_poly.entity_id
_entity_poly.type
_entity_poly.pdbx_seq_one_letter_code
_entity_poly.pdbx_strand_id
1 'polypeptide(L)'
;MTVHTALLQGVRLLEDASIAVPRLTAEVLLAHAIRQERAWLYAHPERELQEVEWLHFGRYLDERLNGKPTQYITGRQEFYGREFRVTPDVLIPRPETEHVVEVALQMARGAKRVLDVGTGSGALAVTLQLETGAQAWATDISPAAAAVAAGNALRLGAPVNVAICDLMEAIAAGAMGLIVCNPPYVPIAQREGLQREVRDWEPHVALFAGETGFEIYDRIVADAPRVLGPGGWLIMELGFGSRDYVASLLGGWQDVRIEPDLAGIPRVIAARHVL
;
A
#
# COMPACT_ATOMS: atom_id res chain seq x y z
N MET A 1 31.52 -6.19 -19.06
CA MET A 1 30.25 -6.94 -19.12
C MET A 1 29.17 -6.03 -19.66
N THR A 2 28.45 -6.48 -20.71
CA THR A 2 27.37 -5.66 -21.30
C THR A 2 26.08 -5.72 -20.49
N VAL A 3 25.19 -4.73 -20.67
CA VAL A 3 23.84 -4.68 -20.10
C VAL A 3 23.09 -5.97 -20.40
N HIS A 4 23.14 -6.44 -21.66
CA HIS A 4 22.48 -7.68 -22.08
C HIS A 4 22.98 -8.90 -21.31
N THR A 5 24.31 -9.05 -21.20
CA THR A 5 24.92 -10.21 -20.52
C THR A 5 24.60 -10.19 -19.01
N ALA A 6 24.67 -9.02 -18.38
CA ALA A 6 24.34 -8.85 -16.96
C ALA A 6 22.86 -9.21 -16.69
N LEU A 7 21.95 -8.71 -17.55
CA LEU A 7 20.53 -9.02 -17.44
C LEU A 7 20.26 -10.52 -17.52
N LEU A 8 20.85 -11.22 -18.53
CA LEU A 8 20.67 -12.66 -18.67
C LEU A 8 21.19 -13.45 -17.47
N GLN A 9 22.34 -13.04 -16.89
CA GLN A 9 22.85 -13.66 -15.68
C GLN A 9 21.92 -13.44 -14.49
N GLY A 10 21.42 -12.21 -14.29
CA GLY A 10 20.48 -11.90 -13.23
C GLY A 10 19.18 -12.70 -13.35
N VAL A 11 18.63 -12.80 -14.56
CA VAL A 11 17.43 -13.62 -14.83
C VAL A 11 17.64 -15.07 -14.42
N ARG A 12 18.74 -15.70 -14.84
CA ARG A 12 19.04 -17.10 -14.50
C ARG A 12 19.15 -17.31 -12.99
N LEU A 13 19.86 -16.43 -12.28
CA LEU A 13 20.00 -16.53 -10.81
C LEU A 13 18.64 -16.48 -10.11
N LEU A 14 17.74 -15.61 -10.57
CA LEU A 14 16.41 -15.48 -10.00
C LEU A 14 15.49 -16.65 -10.39
N GLU A 15 15.62 -17.21 -11.59
CA GLU A 15 14.91 -18.41 -12.04
C GLU A 15 15.33 -19.64 -11.22
N ASP A 16 16.62 -19.86 -11.05
CA ASP A 16 17.18 -20.96 -10.26
C ASP A 16 16.72 -20.92 -8.80
N ALA A 17 16.48 -19.71 -8.27
CA ALA A 17 15.94 -19.48 -6.93
C ALA A 17 14.40 -19.46 -6.87
N SER A 18 13.71 -19.77 -7.97
CA SER A 18 12.25 -19.76 -8.06
C SER A 18 11.60 -18.41 -7.65
N ILE A 19 12.28 -17.29 -7.88
CA ILE A 19 11.72 -15.96 -7.68
C ILE A 19 10.64 -15.70 -8.74
N ALA A 20 9.48 -15.21 -8.30
CA ALA A 20 8.39 -14.84 -9.21
C ALA A 20 8.84 -13.73 -10.19
N VAL A 21 8.35 -13.79 -11.44
CA VAL A 21 8.64 -12.83 -12.52
C VAL A 21 10.14 -12.44 -12.63
N PRO A 22 11.06 -13.43 -12.77
CA PRO A 22 12.49 -13.23 -12.61
C PRO A 22 13.05 -12.20 -13.60
N ARG A 23 12.54 -12.20 -14.85
CA ARG A 23 12.97 -11.25 -15.89
C ARG A 23 12.64 -9.80 -15.51
N LEU A 24 11.40 -9.53 -15.12
CA LEU A 24 10.99 -8.19 -14.68
C LEU A 24 11.80 -7.72 -13.46
N THR A 25 12.00 -8.63 -12.51
CA THR A 25 12.81 -8.35 -11.31
C THR A 25 14.24 -7.97 -11.67
N ALA A 26 14.91 -8.76 -12.55
CA ALA A 26 16.28 -8.45 -12.98
C ALA A 26 16.36 -7.12 -13.74
N GLU A 27 15.38 -6.82 -14.61
CA GLU A 27 15.31 -5.55 -15.33
C GLU A 27 15.18 -4.34 -14.38
N VAL A 28 14.29 -4.44 -13.40
CA VAL A 28 14.08 -3.36 -12.41
C VAL A 28 15.35 -3.13 -11.58
N LEU A 29 15.99 -4.21 -11.10
CA LEU A 29 17.21 -4.10 -10.29
C LEU A 29 18.39 -3.57 -11.09
N LEU A 30 18.56 -4.01 -12.36
CA LEU A 30 19.62 -3.51 -13.23
C LEU A 30 19.39 -2.04 -13.60
N ALA A 31 18.18 -1.67 -13.99
CA ALA A 31 17.80 -0.28 -14.27
C ALA A 31 18.08 0.62 -13.06
N HIS A 32 17.74 0.14 -11.85
CA HIS A 32 18.04 0.86 -10.60
C HIS A 32 19.57 1.00 -10.37
N ALA A 33 20.35 -0.04 -10.62
CA ALA A 33 21.81 -0.01 -10.45
C ALA A 33 22.49 1.00 -11.35
N ILE A 34 22.02 1.13 -12.59
CA ILE A 34 22.58 2.05 -13.60
C ILE A 34 21.87 3.42 -13.63
N ARG A 35 20.85 3.63 -12.78
CA ARG A 35 20.03 4.85 -12.69
C ARG A 35 19.39 5.26 -14.01
N GLN A 36 18.83 4.29 -14.72
CA GLN A 36 18.12 4.47 -15.98
C GLN A 36 16.73 3.85 -15.92
N GLU A 37 15.87 4.23 -16.88
CA GLU A 37 14.57 3.62 -17.06
C GLU A 37 14.70 2.20 -17.66
N ARG A 38 13.74 1.31 -17.37
CA ARG A 38 13.75 -0.06 -17.92
C ARG A 38 13.83 -0.10 -19.46
N ALA A 39 13.11 0.80 -20.14
CA ALA A 39 13.12 0.92 -21.60
C ALA A 39 14.53 1.18 -22.13
N TRP A 40 15.37 1.89 -21.39
CA TRP A 40 16.74 2.19 -21.75
C TRP A 40 17.60 0.90 -21.90
N LEU A 41 17.36 -0.13 -21.08
CA LEU A 41 18.09 -1.42 -21.16
C LEU A 41 17.95 -2.07 -22.53
N TYR A 42 16.79 -1.97 -23.14
CA TYR A 42 16.50 -2.53 -24.45
C TYR A 42 17.07 -1.72 -25.61
N ALA A 43 17.21 -0.41 -25.41
CA ALA A 43 17.79 0.47 -26.41
C ALA A 43 19.33 0.43 -26.42
N HIS A 44 19.95 -0.07 -25.33
CA HIS A 44 21.42 -0.04 -25.17
C HIS A 44 21.97 -1.40 -24.68
N PRO A 45 21.64 -2.53 -25.32
CA PRO A 45 22.03 -3.86 -24.84
C PRO A 45 23.54 -4.08 -24.84
N GLU A 46 24.28 -3.41 -25.77
CA GLU A 46 25.73 -3.53 -25.94
C GLU A 46 26.55 -2.61 -25.03
N ARG A 47 25.87 -1.68 -24.28
CA ARG A 47 26.59 -0.79 -23.37
C ARG A 47 27.28 -1.59 -22.29
N GLU A 48 28.55 -1.33 -22.06
CA GLU A 48 29.31 -1.93 -20.97
C GLU A 48 28.97 -1.29 -19.62
N LEU A 49 28.76 -2.12 -18.61
CA LEU A 49 28.55 -1.69 -17.23
C LEU A 49 29.88 -1.19 -16.65
N GLN A 50 29.81 -0.09 -15.90
CA GLN A 50 30.89 0.32 -15.02
C GLN A 50 31.02 -0.68 -13.85
N GLU A 51 32.21 -0.79 -13.28
CA GLU A 51 32.45 -1.70 -12.16
C GLU A 51 31.48 -1.45 -10.99
N VAL A 52 31.25 -0.19 -10.64
CA VAL A 52 30.33 0.21 -9.56
C VAL A 52 28.87 -0.20 -9.85
N GLU A 53 28.44 -0.10 -11.11
CA GLU A 53 27.08 -0.50 -11.52
C GLU A 53 26.90 -2.02 -11.40
N TRP A 54 27.90 -2.77 -11.82
CA TRP A 54 27.93 -4.22 -11.69
C TRP A 54 27.92 -4.66 -10.23
N LEU A 55 28.72 -4.03 -9.37
CA LEU A 55 28.74 -4.31 -7.94
C LEU A 55 27.36 -4.00 -7.28
N HIS A 56 26.73 -2.89 -7.66
CA HIS A 56 25.39 -2.55 -7.17
C HIS A 56 24.36 -3.59 -7.62
N PHE A 57 24.37 -3.97 -8.90
CA PHE A 57 23.44 -4.97 -9.41
C PHE A 57 23.62 -6.31 -8.70
N GLY A 58 24.86 -6.77 -8.53
CA GLY A 58 25.17 -8.01 -7.81
C GLY A 58 24.65 -7.98 -6.37
N ARG A 59 24.85 -6.86 -5.65
CA ARG A 59 24.28 -6.67 -4.29
C ARG A 59 22.77 -6.73 -4.28
N TYR A 60 22.09 -6.07 -5.23
CA TYR A 60 20.64 -6.06 -5.30
C TYR A 60 20.06 -7.44 -5.62
N LEU A 61 20.75 -8.21 -6.47
CA LEU A 61 20.39 -9.61 -6.71
C LEU A 61 20.53 -10.45 -5.44
N ASP A 62 21.64 -10.30 -4.70
CA ASP A 62 21.84 -10.98 -3.43
C ASP A 62 20.76 -10.65 -2.39
N GLU A 63 20.45 -9.35 -2.20
CA GLU A 63 19.36 -8.93 -1.32
C GLU A 63 18.02 -9.57 -1.73
N ARG A 64 17.72 -9.63 -3.04
CA ARG A 64 16.50 -10.27 -3.56
C ARG A 64 16.47 -11.78 -3.34
N LEU A 65 17.58 -12.46 -3.57
CA LEU A 65 17.73 -13.91 -3.32
C LEU A 65 17.56 -14.24 -1.83
N ASN A 66 17.94 -13.33 -0.94
CA ASN A 66 17.70 -13.43 0.50
C ASN A 66 16.25 -13.09 0.90
N GLY A 67 15.35 -12.86 -0.06
CA GLY A 67 13.91 -12.67 0.13
C GLY A 67 13.46 -11.23 0.28
N LYS A 68 14.37 -10.24 0.21
CA LYS A 68 13.99 -8.83 0.32
C LYS A 68 13.14 -8.40 -0.88
N PRO A 69 11.96 -7.78 -0.69
CA PRO A 69 11.13 -7.27 -1.77
C PRO A 69 11.89 -6.32 -2.69
N THR A 70 11.64 -6.43 -4.00
CA THR A 70 12.26 -5.54 -5.00
C THR A 70 12.00 -4.07 -4.67
N GLN A 71 10.82 -3.73 -4.18
CA GLN A 71 10.42 -2.39 -3.80
C GLN A 71 11.25 -1.83 -2.63
N TYR A 72 11.62 -2.66 -1.65
CA TYR A 72 12.51 -2.23 -0.57
C TYR A 72 13.98 -2.14 -0.99
N ILE A 73 14.38 -2.86 -2.05
CA ILE A 73 15.71 -2.71 -2.63
C ILE A 73 15.80 -1.40 -3.41
N THR A 74 14.77 -1.08 -4.20
CA THR A 74 14.73 0.14 -5.01
C THR A 74 14.27 1.36 -4.21
N GLY A 75 13.62 1.15 -3.05
CA GLY A 75 13.06 2.19 -2.20
C GLY A 75 11.80 2.84 -2.77
N ARG A 76 11.13 2.22 -3.76
CA ARG A 76 10.00 2.83 -4.45
C ARG A 76 8.95 1.81 -4.90
N GLN A 77 7.69 2.26 -4.95
CA GLN A 77 6.53 1.55 -5.49
C GLN A 77 5.64 2.55 -6.23
N GLU A 78 5.18 2.17 -7.39
CA GLU A 78 4.16 2.92 -8.10
C GLU A 78 2.78 2.61 -7.51
N PHE A 79 1.94 3.64 -7.31
CA PHE A 79 0.56 3.53 -6.89
C PHE A 79 -0.25 4.67 -7.51
N TYR A 80 -1.31 4.34 -8.23
CA TYR A 80 -2.21 5.27 -8.91
C TYR A 80 -1.49 6.29 -9.80
N GLY A 81 -0.54 5.80 -10.61
CA GLY A 81 0.29 6.61 -11.51
C GLY A 81 1.32 7.51 -10.82
N ARG A 82 1.60 7.29 -9.53
CA ARG A 82 2.56 8.07 -8.73
C ARG A 82 3.60 7.17 -8.08
N GLU A 83 4.84 7.63 -8.04
CA GLU A 83 5.89 6.90 -7.35
C GLU A 83 5.92 7.25 -5.86
N PHE A 84 5.71 6.27 -4.99
CA PHE A 84 5.82 6.38 -3.54
C PHE A 84 7.17 5.81 -3.05
N ARG A 85 7.81 6.50 -2.11
CA ARG A 85 8.93 5.93 -1.37
C ARG A 85 8.39 4.89 -0.39
N VAL A 86 9.07 3.73 -0.32
CA VAL A 86 8.75 2.66 0.62
C VAL A 86 10.01 2.19 1.33
N THR A 87 9.83 1.83 2.60
CA THR A 87 10.88 1.27 3.48
C THR A 87 10.29 0.07 4.22
N PRO A 88 11.10 -0.77 4.89
CA PRO A 88 10.58 -1.83 5.74
C PRO A 88 9.66 -1.38 6.88
N ASP A 89 9.48 -0.07 7.08
CA ASP A 89 8.57 0.49 8.08
C ASP A 89 7.12 0.58 7.60
N VAL A 90 6.84 0.38 6.30
CA VAL A 90 5.50 0.51 5.71
C VAL A 90 5.16 -0.67 4.81
N LEU A 91 3.89 -1.05 4.78
CA LEU A 91 3.38 -2.00 3.78
C LEU A 91 3.66 -1.44 2.38
N ILE A 92 4.13 -2.29 1.48
CA ILE A 92 4.25 -1.92 0.06
C ILE A 92 2.84 -1.74 -0.52
N PRO A 93 2.48 -0.56 -1.05
CA PRO A 93 1.17 -0.34 -1.66
C PRO A 93 0.83 -1.41 -2.70
N ARG A 94 -0.37 -1.99 -2.61
CA ARG A 94 -0.85 -3.04 -3.50
C ARG A 94 -1.72 -2.46 -4.60
N PRO A 95 -1.68 -3.02 -5.82
CA PRO A 95 -2.58 -2.60 -6.91
C PRO A 95 -4.06 -2.68 -6.52
N GLU A 96 -4.44 -3.70 -5.72
CA GLU A 96 -5.81 -3.89 -5.24
C GLU A 96 -6.30 -2.73 -4.39
N THR A 97 -5.40 -2.05 -3.66
CA THR A 97 -5.72 -0.88 -2.84
C THR A 97 -6.10 0.34 -3.68
N GLU A 98 -5.71 0.40 -4.97
CA GLU A 98 -6.16 1.46 -5.90
C GLU A 98 -7.68 1.45 -6.06
N HIS A 99 -8.31 0.30 -5.91
CA HIS A 99 -9.76 0.15 -5.96
C HIS A 99 -10.47 0.91 -4.82
N VAL A 100 -9.83 1.05 -3.65
CA VAL A 100 -10.33 1.91 -2.56
C VAL A 100 -10.40 3.36 -3.02
N VAL A 101 -9.39 3.84 -3.75
CA VAL A 101 -9.39 5.20 -4.33
C VAL A 101 -10.54 5.37 -5.32
N GLU A 102 -10.71 4.42 -6.25
CA GLU A 102 -11.78 4.49 -7.26
C GLU A 102 -13.17 4.55 -6.63
N VAL A 103 -13.44 3.69 -5.64
CA VAL A 103 -14.71 3.66 -4.90
C VAL A 103 -14.90 4.97 -4.12
N ALA A 104 -13.85 5.49 -3.49
CA ALA A 104 -13.90 6.76 -2.76
C ALA A 104 -14.24 7.95 -3.68
N LEU A 105 -13.65 8.01 -4.86
CA LEU A 105 -13.93 9.04 -5.87
C LEU A 105 -15.36 8.97 -6.42
N GLN A 106 -15.95 7.79 -6.46
CA GLN A 106 -17.33 7.60 -6.93
C GLN A 106 -18.37 7.91 -5.84
N MET A 107 -18.17 7.37 -4.63
CA MET A 107 -19.17 7.37 -3.55
C MET A 107 -19.13 8.66 -2.72
N ALA A 108 -17.95 9.18 -2.44
CA ALA A 108 -17.76 10.33 -1.57
C ALA A 108 -17.48 11.63 -2.34
N ARG A 109 -18.08 11.82 -3.51
CA ARG A 109 -17.92 13.04 -4.31
C ARG A 109 -18.28 14.27 -3.49
N GLY A 110 -17.33 15.21 -3.42
CA GLY A 110 -17.50 16.46 -2.66
C GLY A 110 -17.20 16.36 -1.16
N ALA A 111 -16.69 15.25 -0.67
CA ALA A 111 -16.13 15.18 0.67
C ALA A 111 -15.00 16.20 0.83
N LYS A 112 -15.19 17.18 1.73
CA LYS A 112 -14.20 18.25 1.92
C LYS A 112 -13.03 17.83 2.78
N ARG A 113 -13.20 16.82 3.62
CA ARG A 113 -12.22 16.30 4.56
C ARG A 113 -12.18 14.78 4.48
N VAL A 114 -10.98 14.26 4.29
CA VAL A 114 -10.70 12.83 4.13
C VAL A 114 -9.73 12.39 5.21
N LEU A 115 -9.96 11.22 5.79
CA LEU A 115 -9.06 10.57 6.74
C LEU A 115 -8.62 9.21 6.17
N ASP A 116 -7.32 8.97 6.14
CA ASP A 116 -6.72 7.67 5.87
C ASP A 116 -6.21 7.06 7.18
N VAL A 117 -6.77 5.92 7.57
CA VAL A 117 -6.47 5.25 8.85
C VAL A 117 -5.51 4.10 8.61
N GLY A 118 -4.36 4.10 9.32
CA GLY A 118 -3.27 3.17 9.08
C GLY A 118 -2.58 3.47 7.75
N THR A 119 -2.17 4.71 7.58
CA THR A 119 -1.79 5.28 6.27
C THR A 119 -0.54 4.66 5.64
N GLY A 120 0.34 4.01 6.44
CA GLY A 120 1.57 3.40 5.95
C GLY A 120 2.45 4.37 5.17
N SER A 121 2.57 4.15 3.86
CA SER A 121 3.33 5.02 2.96
C SER A 121 2.64 6.34 2.60
N GLY A 122 1.38 6.53 3.01
CA GLY A 122 0.55 7.67 2.62
C GLY A 122 -0.17 7.49 1.28
N ALA A 123 -0.18 6.30 0.72
CA ALA A 123 -0.66 6.05 -0.64
C ALA A 123 -2.11 6.49 -0.85
N LEU A 124 -3.04 6.14 0.06
CA LEU A 124 -4.44 6.54 -0.02
C LEU A 124 -4.62 8.05 0.25
N ALA A 125 -4.05 8.56 1.36
CA ALA A 125 -4.21 9.96 1.76
C ALA A 125 -3.71 10.93 0.68
N VAL A 126 -2.48 10.70 0.20
CA VAL A 126 -1.83 11.54 -0.83
C VAL A 126 -2.60 11.48 -2.14
N THR A 127 -2.98 10.27 -2.58
CA THR A 127 -3.70 10.11 -3.83
C THR A 127 -5.06 10.79 -3.78
N LEU A 128 -5.86 10.57 -2.73
CA LEU A 128 -7.16 11.21 -2.57
C LEU A 128 -7.07 12.73 -2.47
N GLN A 129 -6.05 13.23 -1.79
CA GLN A 129 -5.81 14.68 -1.73
C GLN A 129 -5.54 15.26 -3.12
N LEU A 130 -4.65 14.63 -3.91
CA LEU A 130 -4.31 15.11 -5.25
C LEU A 130 -5.45 14.98 -6.26
N GLU A 131 -6.28 13.93 -6.16
CA GLU A 131 -7.42 13.71 -7.06
C GLU A 131 -8.62 14.63 -6.74
N THR A 132 -8.81 15.01 -5.47
CA THR A 132 -10.03 15.71 -5.05
C THR A 132 -9.80 17.15 -4.60
N GLY A 133 -8.58 17.52 -4.21
CA GLY A 133 -8.28 18.76 -3.53
C GLY A 133 -8.84 18.86 -2.10
N ALA A 134 -9.39 17.76 -1.55
CA ALA A 134 -9.91 17.73 -0.18
C ALA A 134 -8.78 17.95 0.83
N GLN A 135 -9.14 18.48 1.99
CA GLN A 135 -8.23 18.50 3.14
C GLN A 135 -8.02 17.05 3.60
N ALA A 136 -6.79 16.56 3.56
CA ALA A 136 -6.45 15.19 3.91
C ALA A 136 -5.76 15.10 5.27
N TRP A 137 -6.18 14.11 6.05
CA TRP A 137 -5.55 13.65 7.27
C TRP A 137 -5.14 12.21 7.09
N ALA A 138 -4.07 11.83 7.78
CA ALA A 138 -3.57 10.47 7.80
C ALA A 138 -3.17 10.12 9.23
N THR A 139 -3.53 8.93 9.68
CA THR A 139 -3.11 8.43 10.99
C THR A 139 -2.34 7.12 10.84
N ASP A 140 -1.35 6.93 11.69
CA ASP A 140 -0.64 5.66 11.83
C ASP A 140 -0.17 5.48 13.27
N ILE A 141 -0.16 4.24 13.75
CA ILE A 141 0.36 3.91 15.07
C ILE A 141 1.88 3.93 15.10
N SER A 142 2.52 3.72 13.94
CA SER A 142 3.98 3.70 13.77
C SER A 142 4.51 5.10 13.47
N PRO A 143 5.37 5.68 14.32
CA PRO A 143 6.05 6.95 14.01
C PRO A 143 6.91 6.87 12.74
N ALA A 144 7.49 5.70 12.46
CA ALA A 144 8.31 5.48 11.26
C ALA A 144 7.45 5.50 10.00
N ALA A 145 6.28 4.84 10.00
CA ALA A 145 5.32 4.88 8.91
C ALA A 145 4.80 6.31 8.69
N ALA A 146 4.42 7.01 9.75
CA ALA A 146 3.98 8.42 9.69
C ALA A 146 5.05 9.33 9.05
N ALA A 147 6.34 9.09 9.35
CA ALA A 147 7.44 9.84 8.73
C ALA A 147 7.58 9.54 7.23
N VAL A 148 7.39 8.28 6.80
CA VAL A 148 7.38 7.91 5.38
C VAL A 148 6.20 8.58 4.67
N ALA A 149 4.99 8.53 5.25
CA ALA A 149 3.80 9.19 4.68
C ALA A 149 4.01 10.71 4.52
N ALA A 150 4.49 11.39 5.57
CA ALA A 150 4.80 12.82 5.51
C ALA A 150 5.85 13.16 4.44
N GLY A 151 6.90 12.33 4.32
CA GLY A 151 7.92 12.47 3.29
C GLY A 151 7.37 12.30 1.87
N ASN A 152 6.47 11.35 1.64
CA ASN A 152 5.78 11.15 0.37
C ASN A 152 4.83 12.32 0.05
N ALA A 153 4.05 12.76 1.02
CA ALA A 153 3.15 13.90 0.89
C ALA A 153 3.92 15.16 0.46
N LEU A 154 5.02 15.47 1.14
CA LEU A 154 5.88 16.61 0.79
C LEU A 154 6.46 16.47 -0.62
N ARG A 155 7.02 15.31 -0.97
CA ARG A 155 7.66 15.04 -2.26
C ARG A 155 6.69 15.14 -3.43
N LEU A 156 5.44 14.69 -3.22
CA LEU A 156 4.39 14.71 -4.25
C LEU A 156 3.58 16.01 -4.26
N GLY A 157 3.86 16.94 -3.35
CA GLY A 157 3.17 18.22 -3.27
C GLY A 157 1.74 18.13 -2.76
N ALA A 158 1.40 17.08 -2.00
CA ALA A 158 0.09 16.86 -1.41
C ALA A 158 0.07 17.38 0.04
N PRO A 159 -0.73 18.42 0.38
CA PRO A 159 -0.89 18.86 1.77
C PRO A 159 -1.71 17.85 2.59
N VAL A 160 -1.02 16.92 3.26
CA VAL A 160 -1.60 15.92 4.15
C VAL A 160 -1.17 16.18 5.58
N ASN A 161 -2.14 16.23 6.51
CA ASN A 161 -1.88 16.34 7.95
C ASN A 161 -1.68 14.93 8.52
N VAL A 162 -0.47 14.61 8.95
CA VAL A 162 -0.13 13.29 9.50
C VAL A 162 -0.13 13.35 11.02
N ALA A 163 -0.83 12.42 11.69
CA ALA A 163 -0.87 12.28 13.13
C ALA A 163 -0.47 10.85 13.55
N ILE A 164 0.28 10.74 14.64
CA ILE A 164 0.67 9.45 15.22
C ILE A 164 -0.33 9.13 16.31
N CYS A 165 -1.18 8.13 16.10
CA CYS A 165 -2.14 7.64 17.10
C CYS A 165 -2.64 6.24 16.73
N ASP A 166 -3.31 5.59 17.67
CA ASP A 166 -4.00 4.34 17.41
C ASP A 166 -5.33 4.63 16.71
N LEU A 167 -5.47 4.10 15.49
CA LEU A 167 -6.61 4.31 14.59
C LEU A 167 -7.02 5.79 14.49
N MET A 168 -8.14 6.18 15.10
CA MET A 168 -8.74 7.52 14.99
C MET A 168 -8.77 8.32 16.32
N GLU A 169 -8.01 7.89 17.33
CA GLU A 169 -8.08 8.50 18.68
C GLU A 169 -7.80 10.01 18.69
N ALA A 170 -6.88 10.46 17.83
CA ALA A 170 -6.52 11.88 17.74
C ALA A 170 -7.50 12.73 16.90
N ILE A 171 -8.51 12.11 16.29
CA ILE A 171 -9.43 12.79 15.37
C ILE A 171 -10.68 13.26 16.12
N ALA A 172 -11.03 14.53 15.93
CA ALA A 172 -12.20 15.13 16.56
C ALA A 172 -13.51 14.54 16.03
N ALA A 173 -14.54 14.55 16.89
CA ALA A 173 -15.88 14.07 16.53
C ALA A 173 -16.48 14.90 15.38
N GLY A 174 -17.17 14.25 14.45
CA GLY A 174 -17.85 14.88 13.31
C GLY A 174 -16.91 15.61 12.34
N ALA A 175 -15.59 15.33 12.43
CA ALA A 175 -14.60 16.10 11.69
C ALA A 175 -14.48 15.68 10.21
N MET A 176 -14.83 14.44 9.84
CA MET A 176 -14.53 13.88 8.53
C MET A 176 -15.78 13.63 7.69
N GLY A 177 -15.67 13.85 6.38
CA GLY A 177 -16.68 13.48 5.40
C GLY A 177 -16.43 12.12 4.74
N LEU A 178 -15.19 11.64 4.83
CA LEU A 178 -14.76 10.35 4.30
C LEU A 178 -13.67 9.76 5.19
N ILE A 179 -13.81 8.49 5.52
CA ILE A 179 -12.76 7.65 6.11
C ILE A 179 -12.44 6.57 5.11
N VAL A 180 -11.15 6.40 4.80
CA VAL A 180 -10.61 5.27 4.03
C VAL A 180 -9.63 4.49 4.86
N CYS A 181 -9.50 3.19 4.60
CA CYS A 181 -8.54 2.34 5.29
C CYS A 181 -8.23 1.08 4.47
N ASN A 182 -6.95 0.71 4.43
CA ASN A 182 -6.54 -0.66 4.16
C ASN A 182 -6.01 -1.25 5.49
N PRO A 183 -6.89 -1.82 6.34
CA PRO A 183 -6.48 -2.26 7.67
C PRO A 183 -5.71 -3.59 7.60
N PRO A 184 -4.89 -3.91 8.60
CA PRO A 184 -4.40 -5.27 8.78
C PRO A 184 -5.60 -6.24 8.91
N TYR A 185 -5.50 -7.38 8.21
CA TYR A 185 -6.58 -8.38 8.19
C TYR A 185 -6.08 -9.83 8.21
N VAL A 186 -4.79 -10.06 8.40
CA VAL A 186 -4.23 -11.41 8.44
C VAL A 186 -4.31 -11.96 9.87
N PRO A 187 -4.96 -13.13 10.09
CA PRO A 187 -4.89 -13.83 11.36
C PRO A 187 -3.45 -14.25 11.69
N ILE A 188 -3.02 -14.12 12.94
CA ILE A 188 -1.66 -14.51 13.38
C ILE A 188 -1.34 -15.96 13.02
N ALA A 189 -2.32 -16.85 13.10
CA ALA A 189 -2.18 -18.28 12.78
C ALA A 189 -1.82 -18.53 11.30
N GLN A 190 -2.08 -17.59 10.39
CA GLN A 190 -1.76 -17.70 8.96
C GLN A 190 -0.35 -17.23 8.59
N ARG A 191 0.44 -16.78 9.55
CA ARG A 191 1.79 -16.25 9.34
C ARG A 191 2.67 -17.14 8.46
N GLU A 192 2.72 -18.43 8.77
CA GLU A 192 3.59 -19.39 8.06
C GLU A 192 3.15 -19.66 6.62
N GLY A 193 1.89 -19.34 6.27
CA GLY A 193 1.35 -19.45 4.91
C GLY A 193 1.66 -18.26 4.01
N LEU A 194 2.17 -17.16 4.56
CA LEU A 194 2.50 -15.98 3.77
C LEU A 194 3.75 -16.22 2.92
N GLN A 195 3.81 -15.52 1.78
CA GLN A 195 5.03 -15.48 0.98
C GLN A 195 6.20 -14.98 1.82
N ARG A 196 7.39 -15.56 1.63
CA ARG A 196 8.59 -15.25 2.42
C ARG A 196 8.89 -13.76 2.48
N GLU A 197 8.77 -13.04 1.35
CA GLU A 197 9.04 -11.61 1.26
C GLU A 197 8.06 -10.76 2.10
N VAL A 198 6.79 -11.16 2.19
CA VAL A 198 5.79 -10.50 3.03
C VAL A 198 6.04 -10.81 4.50
N ARG A 199 6.17 -12.12 4.83
CA ARG A 199 6.32 -12.59 6.20
C ARG A 199 7.56 -12.05 6.91
N ASP A 200 8.70 -12.01 6.19
CA ASP A 200 10.01 -11.76 6.79
C ASP A 200 10.45 -10.29 6.68
N TRP A 201 9.82 -9.50 5.79
CA TRP A 201 10.27 -8.15 5.49
C TRP A 201 9.25 -7.05 5.70
N GLU A 202 7.94 -7.33 5.55
CA GLU A 202 6.94 -6.31 5.75
C GLU A 202 6.57 -6.16 7.23
N PRO A 203 6.18 -4.95 7.68
CA PRO A 203 5.97 -4.71 9.11
C PRO A 203 4.75 -5.50 9.62
N HIS A 204 4.95 -6.29 10.66
CA HIS A 204 3.91 -7.16 11.22
C HIS A 204 2.68 -6.39 11.68
N VAL A 205 2.85 -5.17 12.17
CA VAL A 205 1.73 -4.30 12.58
C VAL A 205 0.81 -3.92 11.42
N ALA A 206 1.32 -3.92 10.19
CA ALA A 206 0.53 -3.64 9.00
C ALA A 206 -0.12 -4.89 8.38
N LEU A 207 0.23 -6.09 8.86
CA LEU A 207 -0.27 -7.37 8.33
C LEU A 207 -1.29 -8.02 9.27
N PHE A 208 -0.93 -8.14 10.57
CA PHE A 208 -1.66 -8.99 11.50
C PHE A 208 -2.66 -8.17 12.33
N ALA A 209 -3.93 -8.59 12.28
CA ALA A 209 -5.01 -7.93 13.00
C ALA A 209 -5.32 -8.57 14.37
N GLY A 210 -4.76 -9.74 14.66
CA GLY A 210 -5.07 -10.50 15.86
C GLY A 210 -5.29 -11.98 15.58
N GLU A 211 -6.10 -12.63 16.39
CA GLU A 211 -6.37 -14.09 16.28
C GLU A 211 -7.26 -14.42 15.08
N THR A 212 -8.30 -13.61 14.86
CA THR A 212 -9.33 -13.86 13.83
C THR A 212 -9.05 -13.14 12.50
N GLY A 213 -8.28 -12.04 12.53
CA GLY A 213 -8.08 -11.14 11.39
C GLY A 213 -9.15 -10.04 11.28
N PHE A 214 -10.09 -9.96 12.23
CA PHE A 214 -11.21 -9.00 12.18
C PHE A 214 -11.12 -7.90 13.23
N GLU A 215 -10.20 -8.01 14.17
CA GLU A 215 -10.10 -7.13 15.34
C GLU A 215 -9.96 -5.65 14.99
N ILE A 216 -9.28 -5.36 13.89
CA ILE A 216 -9.10 -3.97 13.44
C ILE A 216 -10.37 -3.45 12.75
N TYR A 217 -11.07 -4.29 11.97
CA TYR A 217 -12.37 -3.93 11.40
C TYR A 217 -13.39 -3.59 12.51
N ASP A 218 -13.47 -4.39 13.57
CA ASP A 218 -14.36 -4.15 14.71
C ASP A 218 -14.13 -2.77 15.30
N ARG A 219 -12.87 -2.42 15.55
CA ARG A 219 -12.49 -1.14 16.15
C ARG A 219 -12.77 0.05 15.23
N ILE A 220 -12.47 -0.09 13.94
CA ILE A 220 -12.73 0.97 12.95
C ILE A 220 -14.24 1.21 12.83
N VAL A 221 -15.04 0.17 12.64
CA VAL A 221 -16.50 0.32 12.46
C VAL A 221 -17.16 0.87 13.72
N ALA A 222 -16.69 0.49 14.91
CA ALA A 222 -17.22 0.99 16.18
C ALA A 222 -16.92 2.48 16.40
N ASP A 223 -15.75 2.99 15.98
CA ASP A 223 -15.34 4.39 16.21
C ASP A 223 -15.67 5.32 15.03
N ALA A 224 -15.85 4.82 13.82
CA ALA A 224 -16.14 5.63 12.63
C ALA A 224 -17.35 6.57 12.79
N PRO A 225 -18.48 6.17 13.44
CA PRO A 225 -19.62 7.06 13.69
C PRO A 225 -19.28 8.31 14.51
N ARG A 226 -18.32 8.22 15.44
CA ARG A 226 -17.86 9.38 16.21
C ARG A 226 -17.13 10.38 15.33
N VAL A 227 -16.33 9.91 14.39
CA VAL A 227 -15.41 10.72 13.58
C VAL A 227 -16.09 11.29 12.34
N LEU A 228 -17.04 10.56 11.76
CA LEU A 228 -17.79 10.99 10.59
C LEU A 228 -18.82 12.05 10.93
N GLY A 229 -18.91 13.08 10.10
CA GLY A 229 -20.07 13.96 10.07
C GLY A 229 -21.29 13.30 9.43
N PRO A 230 -22.47 13.93 9.51
CA PRO A 230 -23.70 13.42 8.93
C PRO A 230 -23.54 13.11 7.42
N GLY A 231 -23.94 11.92 7.00
CA GLY A 231 -23.84 11.48 5.61
C GLY A 231 -22.42 11.13 5.13
N GLY A 232 -21.45 11.11 6.06
CA GLY A 232 -20.07 10.72 5.75
C GLY A 232 -19.92 9.25 5.40
N TRP A 233 -18.85 8.90 4.70
CA TRP A 233 -18.59 7.57 4.18
C TRP A 233 -17.43 6.88 4.90
N LEU A 234 -17.59 5.58 5.17
CA LEU A 234 -16.52 4.66 5.52
C LEU A 234 -16.26 3.73 4.35
N ILE A 235 -15.02 3.66 3.87
CA ILE A 235 -14.60 2.80 2.76
C ILE A 235 -13.35 2.03 3.17
N MET A 236 -13.42 0.70 3.15
CA MET A 236 -12.33 -0.17 3.61
C MET A 236 -12.00 -1.25 2.58
N GLU A 237 -10.71 -1.55 2.47
CA GLU A 237 -10.27 -2.76 1.77
C GLU A 237 -10.70 -4.00 2.56
N LEU A 238 -11.09 -5.07 1.84
CA LEU A 238 -11.49 -6.36 2.41
C LEU A 238 -10.39 -7.40 2.21
N GLY A 239 -9.98 -8.03 3.28
CA GLY A 239 -9.19 -9.25 3.24
C GLY A 239 -9.97 -10.43 2.67
N PHE A 240 -9.26 -11.45 2.19
CA PHE A 240 -9.90 -12.67 1.68
C PHE A 240 -10.76 -13.32 2.77
N GLY A 241 -12.04 -13.55 2.46
CA GLY A 241 -13.01 -14.17 3.37
C GLY A 241 -13.60 -13.25 4.44
N SER A 242 -13.22 -11.96 4.50
CA SER A 242 -13.74 -11.01 5.52
C SER A 242 -15.11 -10.40 5.17
N ARG A 243 -15.57 -10.54 3.93
CA ARG A 243 -16.76 -9.89 3.38
C ARG A 243 -17.99 -9.98 4.29
N ASP A 244 -18.40 -11.19 4.63
CA ASP A 244 -19.68 -11.42 5.33
C ASP A 244 -19.60 -10.93 6.77
N TYR A 245 -18.45 -11.09 7.41
CA TYR A 245 -18.21 -10.57 8.75
C TYR A 245 -18.27 -9.04 8.77
N VAL A 246 -17.48 -8.36 7.92
CA VAL A 246 -17.43 -6.89 7.89
C VAL A 246 -18.78 -6.29 7.50
N ALA A 247 -19.51 -6.92 6.55
CA ALA A 247 -20.86 -6.49 6.19
C ALA A 247 -21.83 -6.60 7.39
N SER A 248 -21.69 -7.61 8.26
CA SER A 248 -22.51 -7.74 9.45
C SER A 248 -22.31 -6.63 10.47
N LEU A 249 -21.09 -6.06 10.56
CA LEU A 249 -20.78 -4.92 11.43
C LEU A 249 -21.49 -3.64 11.01
N LEU A 250 -21.84 -3.53 9.73
CA LEU A 250 -22.45 -2.34 9.12
C LEU A 250 -24.00 -2.36 9.09
N GLY A 251 -24.62 -3.23 9.87
CA GLY A 251 -26.08 -3.43 9.87
C GLY A 251 -26.92 -2.18 10.21
N GLY A 252 -26.32 -1.15 10.81
CA GLY A 252 -26.97 0.15 11.09
C GLY A 252 -26.61 1.28 10.10
N TRP A 253 -25.83 0.97 9.06
CA TRP A 253 -25.37 1.95 8.08
C TRP A 253 -26.26 1.95 6.83
N GLN A 254 -26.26 3.03 6.07
CA GLN A 254 -26.95 3.13 4.78
C GLN A 254 -26.00 2.90 3.60
N ASP A 255 -26.60 2.63 2.42
CA ASP A 255 -25.89 2.50 1.14
C ASP A 255 -24.69 1.53 1.20
N VAL A 256 -24.81 0.45 2.01
CA VAL A 256 -23.73 -0.56 2.10
C VAL A 256 -23.55 -1.23 0.76
N ARG A 257 -22.33 -1.13 0.22
CA ARG A 257 -21.94 -1.71 -1.08
C ARG A 257 -20.64 -2.47 -0.95
N ILE A 258 -20.52 -3.53 -1.74
CA ILE A 258 -19.31 -4.34 -1.86
C ILE A 258 -18.92 -4.35 -3.32
N GLU A 259 -17.73 -3.81 -3.60
CA GLU A 259 -17.20 -3.71 -4.94
C GLU A 259 -16.12 -4.79 -5.13
N PRO A 260 -16.30 -5.67 -6.14
CA PRO A 260 -15.30 -6.69 -6.46
C PRO A 260 -14.15 -6.09 -7.29
N ASP A 261 -13.00 -6.73 -7.23
CA ASP A 261 -11.91 -6.47 -8.17
C ASP A 261 -12.20 -7.06 -9.57
N LEU A 262 -11.27 -6.87 -10.51
CA LEU A 262 -11.39 -7.37 -11.88
C LEU A 262 -11.49 -8.91 -11.97
N ALA A 263 -11.08 -9.63 -10.94
CA ALA A 263 -11.23 -11.08 -10.84
C ALA A 263 -12.56 -11.52 -10.20
N GLY A 264 -13.42 -10.56 -9.83
CA GLY A 264 -14.70 -10.82 -9.18
C GLY A 264 -14.60 -11.12 -7.68
N ILE A 265 -13.44 -10.88 -7.07
CA ILE A 265 -13.21 -11.07 -5.63
C ILE A 265 -13.68 -9.81 -4.89
N PRO A 266 -14.56 -9.92 -3.86
CA PRO A 266 -14.92 -8.79 -3.01
C PRO A 266 -13.67 -8.11 -2.45
N ARG A 267 -13.46 -6.83 -2.77
CA ARG A 267 -12.23 -6.14 -2.43
C ARG A 267 -12.44 -4.88 -1.62
N VAL A 268 -13.53 -4.16 -1.83
CA VAL A 268 -13.82 -2.93 -1.11
C VAL A 268 -15.23 -2.97 -0.55
N ILE A 269 -15.42 -2.52 0.68
CA ILE A 269 -16.72 -2.25 1.26
C ILE A 269 -16.86 -0.75 1.53
N ALA A 270 -18.00 -0.19 1.15
CA ALA A 270 -18.37 1.19 1.38
C ALA A 270 -19.70 1.26 2.14
N ALA A 271 -19.81 2.16 3.11
CA ALA A 271 -21.04 2.38 3.86
C ALA A 271 -21.17 3.86 4.25
N ARG A 272 -22.41 4.36 4.28
CA ARG A 272 -22.70 5.74 4.63
C ARG A 272 -23.26 5.87 6.05
N HIS A 273 -22.68 6.79 6.83
CA HIS A 273 -23.16 7.12 8.16
C HIS A 273 -24.45 7.93 8.10
N VAL A 274 -25.44 7.63 8.96
CA VAL A 274 -26.83 8.11 8.85
C VAL A 274 -27.12 9.34 9.68
N LEU A 275 -26.31 9.64 10.73
CA LEU A 275 -26.62 10.70 11.71
C LEU A 275 -26.03 12.04 11.35
#